data_932d6fd50933d4e5f69805541c7945f8
#
_entry.id   932d6fd50933d4e5f69805541c7945f8
#
_cell.length_a   1.000
_cell.length_b   1.000
_cell.length_c   1.000
_cell.angle_alpha   90.00
_cell.angle_beta   90.00
_cell.angle_gamma   90.00
#
_symmetry.space_group_name_H-M   'P 1'
#
loop_
_entity.id
_entity.type
_entity.pdbx_description
1 polymer ?
#
loop_
_entity_poly.entity_id
_entity_poly.type
_entity_poly.pdbx_seq_one_letter_code
_entity_poly.pdbx_strand_id
1 'polypeptide(L)'
;MTLRTKHGTATISQFVDWYRSGALNLEPAFQRNSVWSTRDRQLLIASILHGIPLPSIYLYKQVGRAGRPVYDVIDGKQRLESILLFMGKGPLAQDEGPFTVHESIPDDDPSDHWSWRELPKAVKARIQATELPTIEVEGDLSDVINLFVRINATGKKLTAQERRHANFHHSATLKTAHRLADEHVSTFQQHNLLSRAQIQRMKHVELFTELLLSAVNAGQPLNKKRQIDELIAGGSIDEHRLATAATAVKTAIANTLTVLPNIKSTRFHRSSDFYSLVLLLLRLRDQGALVNNHNSARQKLAGQLLTDFGAGVDEVQDLIQRGKPVPAAKTEHRDYLFTVREGTDSARQRHAREAILRKVVDGVFQEGDLNRVFSPTQRRILWNASAKKRCSWCLKPIERWEELAIDHVHPYVRGGKTTLANADILHRCCNREKGAKTSARGH
;
A
#
# COMPACT_ATOMS: atom_id res chain seq x y z
N MET A 1 23.62 -24.05 -6.75
CA MET A 1 24.03 -22.77 -7.36
C MET A 1 24.98 -23.05 -8.49
N THR A 2 24.55 -22.95 -9.73
CA THR A 2 25.36 -23.11 -10.94
C THR A 2 25.29 -21.87 -11.81
N LEU A 3 25.68 -20.71 -11.20
CA LEU A 3 25.84 -19.49 -11.98
C LEU A 3 27.12 -19.56 -12.76
N ARG A 4 27.05 -19.24 -14.05
CA ARG A 4 28.21 -18.98 -14.89
C ARG A 4 28.42 -17.48 -14.99
N THR A 5 29.67 -17.03 -14.84
CA THR A 5 30.00 -15.62 -14.90
C THR A 5 31.06 -15.37 -15.96
N LYS A 6 30.91 -14.27 -16.69
CA LYS A 6 31.90 -13.80 -17.67
C LYS A 6 32.23 -12.34 -17.38
N HIS A 7 33.49 -12.04 -17.18
CA HIS A 7 34.00 -10.69 -17.00
C HIS A 7 34.27 -10.04 -18.38
N GLY A 8 33.97 -8.75 -18.48
CA GLY A 8 34.16 -7.97 -19.69
C GLY A 8 34.12 -6.48 -19.44
N THR A 9 34.07 -5.70 -20.49
CA THR A 9 33.82 -4.27 -20.48
C THR A 9 32.78 -3.93 -21.54
N ALA A 10 32.05 -2.85 -21.34
CA ALA A 10 31.20 -2.27 -22.37
C ALA A 10 31.25 -0.74 -22.25
N THR A 11 31.28 -0.05 -23.38
CA THR A 11 31.29 1.41 -23.41
C THR A 11 29.91 1.97 -23.04
N ILE A 12 29.86 3.20 -22.53
CA ILE A 12 28.61 3.92 -22.29
C ILE A 12 27.78 3.97 -23.58
N SER A 13 28.41 4.15 -24.75
CA SER A 13 27.71 4.12 -26.04
C SER A 13 27.03 2.77 -26.30
N GLN A 14 27.68 1.64 -26.00
CA GLN A 14 27.07 0.32 -26.12
C GLN A 14 25.87 0.14 -25.21
N PHE A 15 25.93 0.62 -23.95
CA PHE A 15 24.77 0.59 -23.04
C PHE A 15 23.60 1.41 -23.57
N VAL A 16 23.86 2.59 -24.16
CA VAL A 16 22.86 3.41 -24.83
C VAL A 16 22.20 2.67 -25.98
N ASP A 17 23.00 1.98 -26.81
CA ASP A 17 22.49 1.24 -27.96
C ASP A 17 21.69 0.00 -27.53
N TRP A 18 22.15 -0.73 -26.52
CA TRP A 18 21.39 -1.84 -25.93
C TRP A 18 20.06 -1.37 -25.35
N TYR A 19 20.04 -0.22 -24.66
CA TYR A 19 18.81 0.34 -24.14
C TYR A 19 17.85 0.74 -25.27
N ARG A 20 18.33 1.43 -26.31
CA ARG A 20 17.51 1.85 -27.46
C ARG A 20 16.95 0.66 -28.26
N SER A 21 17.72 -0.40 -28.39
CA SER A 21 17.28 -1.60 -29.10
C SER A 21 16.40 -2.54 -28.28
N GLY A 22 16.15 -2.21 -27.01
CA GLY A 22 15.41 -3.08 -26.09
C GLY A 22 16.20 -4.31 -25.62
N ALA A 23 17.52 -4.35 -25.90
CA ALA A 23 18.40 -5.42 -25.44
C ALA A 23 18.85 -5.25 -23.97
N LEU A 24 18.67 -4.07 -23.36
CA LEU A 24 18.97 -3.78 -21.97
C LEU A 24 17.69 -3.46 -21.22
N ASN A 25 17.38 -4.26 -20.23
CA ASN A 25 16.26 -4.04 -19.31
C ASN A 25 16.79 -3.48 -17.99
N LEU A 26 16.44 -2.22 -17.69
CA LEU A 26 16.78 -1.54 -16.44
C LEU A 26 15.77 -1.83 -15.32
N GLU A 27 14.62 -2.42 -15.65
CA GLU A 27 13.50 -2.63 -14.73
C GLU A 27 13.08 -4.11 -14.68
N PRO A 28 14.02 -5.06 -14.40
CA PRO A 28 13.61 -6.43 -14.22
C PRO A 28 12.68 -6.54 -12.99
N ALA A 29 11.72 -7.46 -13.07
CA ALA A 29 10.62 -7.57 -12.13
C ALA A 29 11.02 -7.73 -10.65
N PHE A 30 12.26 -8.12 -10.35
CA PHE A 30 12.80 -8.31 -9.01
C PHE A 30 13.53 -7.07 -8.46
N GLN A 31 13.70 -6.00 -9.25
CA GLN A 31 14.40 -4.78 -8.79
C GLN A 31 13.46 -3.72 -8.21
N ARG A 32 14.04 -2.84 -7.40
CA ARG A 32 13.37 -1.68 -6.81
C ARG A 32 13.41 -0.46 -7.74
N ASN A 33 12.59 0.54 -7.42
CA ASN A 33 12.65 1.86 -8.06
C ASN A 33 13.97 2.58 -7.75
N SER A 34 14.32 3.57 -8.59
CA SER A 34 15.49 4.41 -8.38
C SER A 34 15.38 5.18 -7.06
N VAL A 35 16.48 5.22 -6.29
CA VAL A 35 16.54 5.87 -4.96
C VAL A 35 17.70 6.87 -4.82
N TRP A 36 18.48 7.08 -5.90
CA TRP A 36 19.57 8.04 -5.90
C TRP A 36 19.06 9.47 -5.95
N SER A 37 19.68 10.30 -5.12
CA SER A 37 19.46 11.75 -5.16
C SER A 37 20.16 12.37 -6.37
N THR A 38 19.80 13.61 -6.71
CA THR A 38 20.49 14.37 -7.75
C THR A 38 22.00 14.49 -7.43
N ARG A 39 22.38 14.66 -6.17
CA ARG A 39 23.78 14.71 -5.75
C ARG A 39 24.52 13.41 -5.98
N ASP A 40 23.91 12.25 -5.71
CA ASP A 40 24.52 10.94 -5.99
C ASP A 40 24.79 10.79 -7.49
N ARG A 41 23.87 11.25 -8.33
CA ARG A 41 23.99 11.23 -9.80
C ARG A 41 25.07 12.18 -10.31
N GLN A 42 25.15 13.38 -9.75
CA GLN A 42 26.19 14.37 -10.05
C GLN A 42 27.58 13.81 -9.75
N LEU A 43 27.75 13.20 -8.58
CA LEU A 43 29.02 12.58 -8.17
C LEU A 43 29.44 11.42 -9.12
N LEU A 44 28.48 10.66 -9.64
CA LEU A 44 28.79 9.64 -10.63
C LEU A 44 29.31 10.25 -11.93
N ILE A 45 28.62 11.26 -12.47
CA ILE A 45 29.06 11.90 -13.73
C ILE A 45 30.42 12.61 -13.53
N ALA A 46 30.64 13.25 -12.39
CA ALA A 46 31.94 13.80 -12.01
C ALA A 46 33.03 12.72 -12.04
N SER A 47 32.76 11.56 -11.45
CA SER A 47 33.70 10.42 -11.47
C SER A 47 34.04 9.97 -12.90
N ILE A 48 33.04 9.94 -13.80
CA ILE A 48 33.29 9.60 -15.23
C ILE A 48 34.14 10.69 -15.91
N LEU A 49 33.84 11.96 -15.65
CA LEU A 49 34.61 13.09 -16.19
C LEU A 49 36.10 13.05 -15.79
N HIS A 50 36.37 12.67 -14.54
CA HIS A 50 37.71 12.54 -13.99
C HIS A 50 38.37 11.18 -14.23
N GLY A 51 37.71 10.27 -14.95
CA GLY A 51 38.27 8.93 -15.24
C GLY A 51 38.41 8.03 -14.02
N ILE A 52 37.66 8.29 -12.95
CA ILE A 52 37.67 7.47 -11.73
C ILE A 52 37.01 6.12 -12.03
N PRO A 53 37.66 4.98 -11.71
CA PRO A 53 37.14 3.65 -11.97
C PRO A 53 35.80 3.44 -11.26
N LEU A 54 34.83 2.89 -11.99
CA LEU A 54 33.50 2.58 -11.46
C LEU A 54 33.37 1.07 -11.15
N PRO A 55 32.54 0.71 -10.13
CA PRO A 55 32.26 -0.69 -9.84
C PRO A 55 31.58 -1.38 -11.03
N SER A 56 31.76 -2.70 -11.17
CA SER A 56 31.19 -3.51 -12.24
C SER A 56 29.68 -3.44 -12.33
N ILE A 57 29.16 -3.45 -13.56
CA ILE A 57 27.73 -3.62 -13.85
C ILE A 57 27.47 -5.12 -13.98
N TYR A 58 26.51 -5.65 -13.18
CA TYR A 58 26.11 -7.04 -13.25
C TYR A 58 24.89 -7.20 -14.16
N LEU A 59 25.01 -8.07 -15.16
CA LEU A 59 24.05 -8.28 -16.22
C LEU A 59 23.60 -9.74 -16.24
N TYR A 60 22.30 -10.02 -16.06
CA TYR A 60 21.76 -11.34 -16.30
C TYR A 60 21.45 -11.49 -17.78
N LYS A 61 22.16 -12.39 -18.43
CA LYS A 61 22.03 -12.63 -19.86
C LYS A 61 20.96 -13.68 -20.12
N GLN A 62 20.01 -13.31 -20.95
CA GLN A 62 18.90 -14.16 -21.39
C GLN A 62 18.86 -14.25 -22.90
N VAL A 63 18.21 -15.29 -23.43
CA VAL A 63 17.94 -15.41 -24.86
C VAL A 63 16.59 -14.76 -25.16
N GLY A 64 16.61 -13.64 -25.88
CA GLY A 64 15.41 -12.95 -26.32
C GLY A 64 14.66 -13.68 -27.44
N ARG A 65 13.45 -13.17 -27.79
CA ARG A 65 12.53 -13.78 -28.77
C ARG A 65 13.15 -14.08 -30.17
N ALA A 66 14.16 -13.36 -30.56
CA ALA A 66 14.84 -13.54 -31.87
C ALA A 66 16.20 -14.23 -31.76
N GLY A 67 16.49 -14.95 -30.68
CA GLY A 67 17.80 -15.56 -30.42
C GLY A 67 18.90 -14.57 -30.08
N ARG A 68 18.57 -13.26 -29.96
CA ARG A 68 19.51 -12.21 -29.54
C ARG A 68 19.62 -12.13 -28.04
N PRO A 69 20.80 -11.84 -27.47
CA PRO A 69 20.95 -11.67 -26.05
C PRO A 69 20.16 -10.45 -25.56
N VAL A 70 19.46 -10.62 -24.42
CA VAL A 70 18.84 -9.56 -23.67
C VAL A 70 19.45 -9.58 -22.27
N TYR A 71 19.74 -8.41 -21.73
CA TYR A 71 20.42 -8.22 -20.47
C TYR A 71 19.49 -7.57 -19.45
N ASP A 72 19.16 -8.29 -18.39
CA ASP A 72 18.55 -7.70 -17.19
C ASP A 72 19.65 -7.19 -16.27
N VAL A 73 19.57 -5.94 -15.86
CA VAL A 73 20.57 -5.37 -14.94
C VAL A 73 20.36 -5.93 -13.54
N ILE A 74 21.34 -6.65 -12.98
CA ILE A 74 21.31 -7.17 -11.60
C ILE A 74 21.80 -6.11 -10.61
N ASP A 75 22.96 -5.48 -10.90
CA ASP A 75 23.51 -4.34 -10.14
C ASP A 75 24.07 -3.30 -11.11
N GLY A 76 24.03 -2.03 -10.66
CA GLY A 76 24.43 -0.89 -11.48
C GLY A 76 23.25 -0.16 -12.14
N LYS A 77 21.99 -0.55 -11.87
CA LYS A 77 20.79 0.13 -12.37
C LYS A 77 20.86 1.64 -12.15
N GLN A 78 21.10 2.09 -10.91
CA GLN A 78 21.16 3.51 -10.56
C GLN A 78 22.26 4.26 -11.34
N ARG A 79 23.39 3.60 -11.61
CA ARG A 79 24.50 4.17 -12.41
C ARG A 79 24.09 4.34 -13.86
N LEU A 80 23.53 3.31 -14.47
CA LEU A 80 23.08 3.36 -15.86
C LEU A 80 21.93 4.34 -16.06
N GLU A 81 20.94 4.36 -15.16
CA GLU A 81 19.85 5.34 -15.18
C GLU A 81 20.36 6.78 -15.07
N SER A 82 21.37 7.04 -14.21
CA SER A 82 21.96 8.37 -14.05
C SER A 82 22.71 8.83 -15.30
N ILE A 83 23.46 7.93 -15.94
CA ILE A 83 24.17 8.20 -17.20
C ILE A 83 23.16 8.51 -18.30
N LEU A 84 22.15 7.67 -18.45
CA LEU A 84 21.10 7.87 -19.46
C LEU A 84 20.31 9.16 -19.22
N LEU A 85 19.93 9.45 -17.97
CA LEU A 85 19.22 10.67 -17.60
C LEU A 85 20.05 11.92 -17.91
N PHE A 86 21.34 11.93 -17.57
CA PHE A 86 22.25 13.03 -17.90
C PHE A 86 22.28 13.28 -19.41
N MET A 87 22.27 12.22 -20.22
CA MET A 87 22.21 12.30 -21.69
C MET A 87 20.81 12.65 -22.22
N GLY A 88 19.82 12.89 -21.38
CA GLY A 88 18.42 13.12 -21.75
C GLY A 88 17.73 11.89 -22.33
N LYS A 89 18.10 10.69 -21.84
CA LYS A 89 17.62 9.38 -22.29
C LYS A 89 17.21 8.54 -21.07
N GLY A 90 16.62 7.38 -21.34
CA GLY A 90 16.29 6.42 -20.29
C GLY A 90 14.92 6.64 -19.67
N PRO A 91 14.50 5.74 -18.75
CA PRO A 91 13.16 5.72 -18.20
C PRO A 91 12.84 6.95 -17.33
N LEU A 92 13.85 7.51 -16.65
CA LEU A 92 13.67 8.68 -15.78
C LEU A 92 13.55 10.01 -16.53
N ALA A 93 13.91 10.06 -17.82
CA ALA A 93 13.98 11.32 -18.57
C ALA A 93 12.59 11.97 -18.79
N GLN A 94 11.51 11.21 -18.69
CA GLN A 94 10.13 11.71 -18.83
C GLN A 94 9.66 12.40 -17.55
N ASP A 95 10.09 11.90 -16.37
CA ASP A 95 9.56 12.34 -15.07
C ASP A 95 10.46 13.38 -14.38
N GLU A 96 11.79 13.24 -14.50
CA GLU A 96 12.73 14.03 -13.70
C GLU A 96 13.49 15.09 -14.53
N GLY A 97 13.54 14.95 -15.85
CA GLY A 97 14.33 15.82 -16.72
C GLY A 97 15.84 15.68 -16.53
N PRO A 98 16.66 16.19 -17.46
CA PRO A 98 18.11 16.15 -17.35
C PRO A 98 18.62 17.06 -16.22
N PHE A 99 19.74 16.68 -15.60
CA PHE A 99 20.39 17.45 -14.54
C PHE A 99 21.74 18.01 -15.02
N THR A 100 22.28 18.99 -14.27
CA THR A 100 23.60 19.58 -14.51
C THR A 100 24.61 19.03 -13.51
N VAL A 101 25.90 19.05 -13.88
CA VAL A 101 27.02 18.75 -12.98
C VAL A 101 27.85 20.00 -12.75
N HIS A 102 28.44 20.10 -11.56
CA HIS A 102 29.28 21.21 -11.14
C HIS A 102 30.73 20.71 -11.12
N GLU A 103 31.44 20.84 -12.23
CA GLU A 103 32.82 20.35 -12.34
C GLU A 103 33.63 21.24 -13.30
N SER A 104 34.83 21.57 -12.89
CA SER A 104 35.81 22.21 -13.78
C SER A 104 36.32 21.17 -14.78
N ILE A 105 36.11 21.40 -16.08
CA ILE A 105 36.62 20.53 -17.13
C ILE A 105 37.97 21.08 -17.57
N PRO A 106 39.09 20.30 -17.48
CA PRO A 106 40.40 20.76 -17.94
C PRO A 106 40.32 21.18 -19.42
N ASP A 107 40.96 22.31 -19.73
CA ASP A 107 41.11 22.89 -21.08
C ASP A 107 39.91 23.65 -21.67
N ASP A 108 38.83 23.84 -20.94
CA ASP A 108 37.67 24.59 -21.43
C ASP A 108 37.09 25.53 -20.38
N ASP A 109 36.37 26.54 -20.86
CA ASP A 109 35.55 27.60 -20.25
C ASP A 109 35.40 27.56 -18.73
N PRO A 110 35.51 28.67 -17.98
CA PRO A 110 35.35 28.78 -16.52
C PRO A 110 33.94 28.52 -16.01
N SER A 111 32.99 27.99 -16.81
CA SER A 111 31.69 27.60 -16.34
C SER A 111 31.77 26.33 -15.49
N ASP A 112 31.36 26.43 -14.24
CA ASP A 112 31.34 25.28 -13.32
C ASP A 112 30.07 24.39 -13.48
N HIS A 113 29.19 24.68 -14.47
CA HIS A 113 27.89 24.04 -14.61
C HIS A 113 27.71 23.47 -16.00
N TRP A 114 27.56 22.16 -16.13
CA TRP A 114 27.43 21.49 -17.40
C TRP A 114 26.19 20.63 -17.50
N SER A 115 25.32 20.92 -18.45
CA SER A 115 24.35 19.94 -18.95
C SER A 115 24.97 19.12 -20.07
N TRP A 116 24.41 17.94 -20.38
CA TRP A 116 24.86 17.14 -21.52
C TRP A 116 24.89 17.93 -22.84
N ARG A 117 23.94 18.84 -23.04
CA ARG A 117 23.84 19.61 -24.29
C ARG A 117 24.98 20.61 -24.43
N GLU A 118 25.41 21.20 -23.35
CA GLU A 118 26.45 22.27 -23.28
C GLU A 118 27.87 21.71 -23.33
N LEU A 119 28.08 20.43 -22.98
CA LEU A 119 29.39 19.81 -23.01
C LEU A 119 30.04 19.89 -24.38
N PRO A 120 31.38 20.17 -24.48
CA PRO A 120 32.16 20.11 -25.70
C PRO A 120 32.06 18.73 -26.37
N LYS A 121 32.15 18.73 -27.71
CA LYS A 121 32.05 17.47 -28.47
C LYS A 121 33.11 16.44 -28.08
N ALA A 122 34.34 16.88 -27.79
CA ALA A 122 35.44 16.02 -27.35
C ALA A 122 35.10 15.35 -26.01
N VAL A 123 34.55 16.10 -25.05
CA VAL A 123 34.12 15.58 -23.71
C VAL A 123 33.00 14.58 -23.87
N LYS A 124 31.98 14.89 -24.70
CA LYS A 124 30.90 13.94 -25.03
C LYS A 124 31.41 12.64 -25.58
N ALA A 125 32.35 12.71 -26.53
CA ALA A 125 32.97 11.53 -27.13
C ALA A 125 33.77 10.71 -26.10
N ARG A 126 34.51 11.37 -25.18
CA ARG A 126 35.23 10.72 -24.09
C ARG A 126 34.28 9.99 -23.14
N ILE A 127 33.17 10.66 -22.71
CA ILE A 127 32.16 10.02 -21.86
C ILE A 127 31.56 8.80 -22.57
N GLN A 128 31.19 8.91 -23.85
CA GLN A 128 30.61 7.82 -24.63
C GLN A 128 31.56 6.63 -24.81
N ALA A 129 32.84 6.90 -24.93
CA ALA A 129 33.90 5.89 -25.05
C ALA A 129 34.35 5.29 -23.71
N THR A 130 33.90 5.87 -22.57
CA THR A 130 34.27 5.35 -21.25
C THR A 130 33.76 3.92 -21.08
N GLU A 131 34.69 3.01 -20.78
CA GLU A 131 34.42 1.61 -20.54
C GLU A 131 33.96 1.39 -19.08
N LEU A 132 32.84 0.70 -18.92
CA LEU A 132 32.35 0.23 -17.64
C LEU A 132 32.65 -1.26 -17.51
N PRO A 133 33.25 -1.70 -16.39
CA PRO A 133 33.45 -3.14 -16.16
C PRO A 133 32.09 -3.85 -16.09
N THR A 134 31.97 -5.02 -16.71
CA THR A 134 30.74 -5.82 -16.71
C THR A 134 31.01 -7.23 -16.19
N ILE A 135 30.00 -7.79 -15.54
CA ILE A 135 29.97 -9.20 -15.19
C ILE A 135 28.66 -9.77 -15.73
N GLU A 136 28.74 -10.51 -16.82
CA GLU A 136 27.62 -11.26 -17.36
C GLU A 136 27.37 -12.49 -16.48
N VAL A 137 26.12 -12.76 -16.13
CA VAL A 137 25.70 -13.88 -15.33
C VAL A 137 24.67 -14.69 -16.11
N GLU A 138 24.87 -16.00 -16.17
CA GLU A 138 23.94 -16.98 -16.75
C GLU A 138 23.59 -18.04 -15.70
N GLY A 139 22.35 -18.51 -15.68
CA GLY A 139 21.87 -19.54 -14.74
C GLY A 139 20.39 -19.38 -14.43
N ASP A 140 19.92 -20.12 -13.44
CA ASP A 140 18.51 -20.05 -13.02
C ASP A 140 18.17 -18.72 -12.35
N LEU A 141 16.98 -18.18 -12.65
CA LEU A 141 16.53 -16.89 -12.13
C LEU A 141 16.56 -16.81 -10.60
N SER A 142 16.26 -17.92 -9.90
CA SER A 142 16.33 -18.01 -8.44
C SER A 142 17.73 -17.78 -7.89
N ASP A 143 18.74 -18.32 -8.57
CA ASP A 143 20.15 -18.12 -8.21
C ASP A 143 20.61 -16.71 -8.51
N VAL A 144 20.14 -16.11 -9.62
CA VAL A 144 20.40 -14.71 -9.98
C VAL A 144 19.80 -13.75 -8.96
N ILE A 145 18.57 -14.00 -8.49
CA ILE A 145 17.92 -13.20 -7.43
C ILE A 145 18.70 -13.31 -6.11
N ASN A 146 19.16 -14.51 -5.75
CA ASN A 146 20.02 -14.69 -4.59
C ASN A 146 21.34 -13.91 -4.70
N LEU A 147 21.95 -13.89 -5.90
CA LEU A 147 23.13 -13.07 -6.17
C LEU A 147 22.82 -11.58 -6.00
N PHE A 148 21.71 -11.08 -6.57
CA PHE A 148 21.24 -9.70 -6.40
C PHE A 148 21.14 -9.29 -4.94
N VAL A 149 20.49 -10.12 -4.10
CA VAL A 149 20.34 -9.85 -2.67
C VAL A 149 21.70 -9.79 -1.97
N ARG A 150 22.65 -10.68 -2.31
CA ARG A 150 24.00 -10.73 -1.72
C ARG A 150 24.87 -9.53 -2.12
N ILE A 151 24.86 -9.14 -3.39
CA ILE A 151 25.63 -7.97 -3.87
C ILE A 151 25.15 -6.70 -3.17
N ASN A 152 23.83 -6.52 -3.05
CA ASN A 152 23.24 -5.36 -2.38
C ASN A 152 23.37 -5.37 -0.84
N ALA A 153 23.85 -6.45 -0.23
CA ALA A 153 24.07 -6.52 1.20
C ALA A 153 25.23 -5.62 1.69
N THR A 154 26.18 -5.30 0.82
CA THR A 154 27.39 -4.52 1.14
C THR A 154 27.26 -3.01 0.87
N GLY A 155 26.27 -2.59 0.06
CA GLY A 155 26.05 -1.18 -0.30
C GLY A 155 24.86 -0.54 0.41
N LYS A 156 24.05 0.25 -0.33
CA LYS A 156 22.78 0.81 0.17
C LYS A 156 21.77 -0.32 0.39
N LYS A 157 21.77 -0.90 1.60
CA LYS A 157 21.07 -2.13 1.96
C LYS A 157 19.61 -2.11 1.52
N LEU A 158 19.19 -3.25 0.96
CA LEU A 158 17.77 -3.48 0.65
C LEU A 158 16.95 -3.49 1.93
N THR A 159 15.78 -2.85 1.90
CA THR A 159 14.77 -3.00 2.95
C THR A 159 14.23 -4.42 2.99
N ALA A 160 13.54 -4.79 4.08
CA ALA A 160 12.88 -6.09 4.16
C ALA A 160 11.88 -6.29 3.01
N GLN A 161 11.16 -5.22 2.62
CA GLN A 161 10.20 -5.28 1.52
C GLN A 161 10.88 -5.42 0.14
N GLU A 162 11.98 -4.70 -0.10
CA GLU A 162 12.73 -4.84 -1.34
C GLU A 162 13.31 -6.26 -1.51
N ARG A 163 13.80 -6.88 -0.43
CA ARG A 163 14.22 -8.29 -0.43
C ARG A 163 13.05 -9.24 -0.67
N ARG A 164 11.91 -8.98 -0.03
CA ARG A 164 10.68 -9.76 -0.22
C ARG A 164 10.20 -9.68 -1.65
N HIS A 165 10.20 -8.48 -2.23
CA HIS A 165 9.88 -8.27 -3.63
C HIS A 165 10.81 -9.07 -4.55
N ALA A 166 12.12 -9.00 -4.33
CA ALA A 166 13.07 -9.77 -5.10
C ALA A 166 12.79 -11.29 -5.04
N ASN A 167 12.58 -11.83 -3.84
CA ASN A 167 12.43 -13.28 -3.63
C ASN A 167 11.07 -13.83 -4.09
N PHE A 168 10.00 -13.04 -4.01
CA PHE A 168 8.61 -13.49 -4.18
C PHE A 168 7.82 -12.67 -5.22
N HIS A 169 8.49 -11.98 -6.16
CA HIS A 169 7.85 -11.10 -7.16
C HIS A 169 6.78 -11.80 -8.01
N HIS A 170 6.86 -13.12 -8.16
CA HIS A 170 5.88 -13.95 -8.88
C HIS A 170 4.63 -14.26 -8.05
N SER A 171 4.67 -14.09 -6.72
CA SER A 171 3.55 -14.39 -5.82
C SER A 171 2.30 -13.55 -6.15
N ALA A 172 1.14 -14.21 -6.25
CA ALA A 172 -0.16 -13.54 -6.44
C ALA A 172 -0.44 -12.50 -5.33
N THR A 173 -0.06 -12.81 -4.10
CA THR A 173 -0.19 -11.92 -2.94
C THR A 173 0.59 -10.62 -3.14
N LEU A 174 1.86 -10.70 -3.54
CA LEU A 174 2.67 -9.51 -3.77
C LEU A 174 2.23 -8.72 -5.00
N LYS A 175 1.84 -9.37 -6.10
CA LYS A 175 1.26 -8.69 -7.26
C LYS A 175 -0.01 -7.92 -6.89
N THR A 176 -0.89 -8.51 -6.07
CA THR A 176 -2.09 -7.84 -5.58
C THR A 176 -1.74 -6.67 -4.67
N ALA A 177 -0.78 -6.83 -3.76
CA ALA A 177 -0.32 -5.75 -2.88
C ALA A 177 0.31 -4.59 -3.66
N HIS A 178 1.11 -4.86 -4.70
CA HIS A 178 1.67 -3.84 -5.61
C HIS A 178 0.56 -3.06 -6.29
N ARG A 179 -0.37 -3.75 -6.96
CA ARG A 179 -1.49 -3.10 -7.64
C ARG A 179 -2.29 -2.20 -6.70
N LEU A 180 -2.61 -2.67 -5.49
CA LEU A 180 -3.31 -1.86 -4.49
C LEU A 180 -2.48 -0.64 -4.04
N ALA A 181 -1.18 -0.82 -3.87
CA ALA A 181 -0.27 0.24 -3.46
C ALA A 181 -0.18 1.33 -4.52
N ASP A 182 -0.03 0.95 -5.80
CA ASP A 182 0.06 1.88 -6.93
C ASP A 182 -1.24 2.66 -7.12
N GLU A 183 -2.40 2.01 -6.98
CA GLU A 183 -3.72 2.66 -7.02
C GLU A 183 -3.88 3.75 -5.94
N HIS A 184 -3.13 3.69 -4.84
CA HIS A 184 -3.27 4.60 -3.69
C HIS A 184 -2.08 5.56 -3.49
N VAL A 185 -1.08 5.58 -4.37
CA VAL A 185 0.09 6.46 -4.24
C VAL A 185 -0.30 7.93 -4.08
N SER A 186 -1.18 8.44 -4.97
CA SER A 186 -1.66 9.82 -4.91
C SER A 186 -2.37 10.14 -3.60
N THR A 187 -3.24 9.25 -3.13
CA THR A 187 -3.94 9.36 -1.85
C THR A 187 -2.96 9.44 -0.69
N PHE A 188 -1.94 8.60 -0.68
CA PHE A 188 -0.94 8.57 0.39
C PHE A 188 -0.08 9.82 0.43
N GLN A 189 0.26 10.38 -0.73
CA GLN A 189 0.97 11.65 -0.83
C GLN A 189 0.09 12.83 -0.39
N GLN A 190 -1.15 12.90 -0.85
CA GLN A 190 -2.12 13.95 -0.50
C GLN A 190 -2.36 14.03 1.02
N HIS A 191 -2.44 12.89 1.68
CA HIS A 191 -2.68 12.78 3.11
C HIS A 191 -1.39 12.70 3.96
N ASN A 192 -0.22 12.85 3.35
CA ASN A 192 1.10 12.79 4.01
C ASN A 192 1.33 11.49 4.80
N LEU A 193 0.74 10.36 4.33
CA LEU A 193 0.90 9.04 4.96
C LEU A 193 2.28 8.45 4.69
N LEU A 194 2.83 8.70 3.51
CA LEU A 194 4.17 8.27 3.10
C LEU A 194 4.85 9.37 2.26
N SER A 195 6.11 9.63 2.54
CA SER A 195 6.94 10.52 1.73
C SER A 195 7.33 9.88 0.40
N ARG A 196 7.72 10.71 -0.60
CA ARG A 196 8.22 10.22 -1.90
C ARG A 196 9.38 9.23 -1.71
N ALA A 197 10.33 9.53 -0.82
CA ALA A 197 11.46 8.64 -0.53
C ALA A 197 11.01 7.28 0.06
N GLN A 198 9.98 7.27 0.90
CA GLN A 198 9.42 6.02 1.43
C GLN A 198 8.71 5.21 0.34
N ILE A 199 8.01 5.86 -0.59
CA ILE A 199 7.36 5.22 -1.73
C ILE A 199 8.43 4.59 -2.65
N GLN A 200 9.50 5.31 -2.97
CA GLN A 200 10.64 4.77 -3.74
C GLN A 200 11.29 3.55 -3.07
N ARG A 201 11.27 3.46 -1.73
CA ARG A 201 11.72 2.32 -0.93
C ARG A 201 10.64 1.25 -0.71
N MET A 202 9.57 1.26 -1.51
CA MET A 202 8.47 0.28 -1.50
C MET A 202 7.71 0.20 -0.15
N LYS A 203 7.73 1.28 0.67
CA LYS A 203 7.01 1.30 1.96
C LYS A 203 5.48 1.23 1.79
N HIS A 204 4.93 1.78 0.70
CA HIS A 204 3.52 1.63 0.35
C HIS A 204 3.18 0.16 0.06
N VAL A 205 4.02 -0.55 -0.70
CA VAL A 205 3.82 -1.98 -0.98
C VAL A 205 3.92 -2.81 0.31
N GLU A 206 4.87 -2.48 1.19
CA GLU A 206 5.00 -3.12 2.50
C GLU A 206 3.71 -2.99 3.31
N LEU A 207 3.14 -1.78 3.40
CA LEU A 207 1.90 -1.51 4.12
C LEU A 207 0.71 -2.29 3.53
N PHE A 208 0.56 -2.28 2.20
CA PHE A 208 -0.52 -3.05 1.56
C PHE A 208 -0.33 -4.55 1.69
N THR A 209 0.90 -5.06 1.69
CA THR A 209 1.18 -6.48 1.97
C THR A 209 0.70 -6.86 3.38
N GLU A 210 1.01 -6.02 4.37
CA GLU A 210 0.58 -6.24 5.75
C GLU A 210 -0.95 -6.18 5.91
N LEU A 211 -1.60 -5.17 5.33
CA LEU A 211 -3.05 -5.02 5.38
C LEU A 211 -3.77 -6.16 4.66
N LEU A 212 -3.30 -6.56 3.48
CA LEU A 212 -3.87 -7.63 2.69
C LEU A 212 -3.80 -8.98 3.42
N LEU A 213 -2.62 -9.33 3.94
CA LEU A 213 -2.43 -10.56 4.71
C LEU A 213 -3.22 -10.56 6.01
N SER A 214 -3.32 -9.42 6.69
CA SER A 214 -4.17 -9.28 7.87
C SER A 214 -5.65 -9.47 7.52
N ALA A 215 -6.12 -8.91 6.40
CA ALA A 215 -7.50 -9.09 5.93
C ALA A 215 -7.79 -10.56 5.57
N VAL A 216 -6.86 -11.26 4.91
CA VAL A 216 -6.95 -12.72 4.66
C VAL A 216 -7.04 -13.51 5.96
N ASN A 217 -6.38 -13.03 7.03
CA ASN A 217 -6.39 -13.63 8.37
C ASN A 217 -7.47 -12.99 9.27
N ALA A 218 -8.67 -12.80 8.75
CA ALA A 218 -9.84 -12.27 9.47
C ALA A 218 -9.57 -10.94 10.22
N GLY A 219 -8.76 -10.07 9.62
CA GLY A 219 -8.41 -8.76 10.20
C GLY A 219 -7.45 -8.82 11.39
N GLN A 220 -6.87 -9.97 11.69
CA GLN A 220 -5.93 -10.10 12.81
C GLN A 220 -4.59 -9.42 12.49
N PRO A 221 -4.05 -8.60 13.42
CA PRO A 221 -2.72 -8.04 13.27
C PRO A 221 -1.63 -9.11 13.20
N LEU A 222 -0.71 -8.94 12.26
CA LEU A 222 0.39 -9.88 12.03
C LEU A 222 1.70 -9.37 12.64
N ASN A 223 2.61 -10.30 12.97
CA ASN A 223 3.98 -9.97 13.28
C ASN A 223 4.75 -9.70 11.98
N LYS A 224 5.12 -8.43 11.76
CA LYS A 224 5.76 -7.98 10.53
C LYS A 224 7.06 -8.71 10.18
N LYS A 225 7.88 -9.03 11.19
CA LYS A 225 9.23 -9.60 10.98
C LYS A 225 9.23 -11.10 10.71
N ARG A 226 8.21 -11.84 11.15
CA ARG A 226 8.18 -13.31 11.09
C ARG A 226 7.12 -13.84 10.15
N GLN A 227 5.88 -13.40 10.35
CA GLN A 227 4.71 -14.03 9.70
C GLN A 227 4.53 -13.65 8.24
N ILE A 228 4.98 -12.46 7.81
CA ILE A 228 4.74 -12.02 6.43
C ILE A 228 5.48 -12.91 5.43
N ASP A 229 6.76 -13.16 5.67
CA ASP A 229 7.58 -13.97 4.76
C ASP A 229 7.13 -15.43 4.77
N GLU A 230 6.76 -15.96 5.95
CA GLU A 230 6.21 -17.30 6.13
C GLU A 230 4.89 -17.47 5.37
N LEU A 231 3.96 -16.51 5.47
CA LEU A 231 2.67 -16.56 4.77
C LEU A 231 2.81 -16.45 3.24
N ILE A 232 3.78 -15.69 2.76
CA ILE A 232 4.04 -15.57 1.30
C ILE A 232 4.73 -16.83 0.78
N ALA A 233 5.68 -17.40 1.54
CA ALA A 233 6.42 -18.60 1.17
C ALA A 233 5.60 -19.88 1.33
N GLY A 234 4.66 -19.90 2.26
CA GLY A 234 3.88 -21.10 2.66
C GLY A 234 2.82 -21.57 1.66
N GLY A 235 2.67 -20.89 0.52
CA GLY A 235 1.78 -21.33 -0.56
C GLY A 235 0.91 -20.21 -1.15
N SER A 236 0.25 -20.51 -2.26
CA SER A 236 -0.67 -19.57 -2.93
C SER A 236 -1.94 -19.43 -2.10
N ILE A 237 -2.20 -18.22 -1.62
CA ILE A 237 -3.54 -17.87 -1.13
C ILE A 237 -4.49 -17.89 -2.33
N ASP A 238 -5.65 -18.52 -2.16
CA ASP A 238 -6.69 -18.58 -3.19
C ASP A 238 -7.02 -17.18 -3.75
N GLU A 239 -7.16 -17.08 -5.08
CA GLU A 239 -7.39 -15.81 -5.78
C GLU A 239 -8.68 -15.12 -5.33
N HIS A 240 -9.74 -15.89 -5.05
CA HIS A 240 -11.00 -15.34 -4.56
C HIS A 240 -10.85 -14.74 -3.17
N ARG A 241 -10.10 -15.40 -2.27
CA ARG A 241 -9.78 -14.87 -0.94
C ARG A 241 -8.94 -13.59 -1.04
N LEU A 242 -7.96 -13.55 -1.95
CA LEU A 242 -7.16 -12.35 -2.20
C LEU A 242 -8.01 -11.18 -2.73
N ALA A 243 -8.91 -11.44 -3.68
CA ALA A 243 -9.82 -10.43 -4.23
C ALA A 243 -10.77 -9.87 -3.17
N THR A 244 -11.32 -10.74 -2.33
CA THR A 244 -12.18 -10.37 -1.19
C THR A 244 -11.41 -9.52 -0.20
N ALA A 245 -10.22 -9.93 0.20
CA ALA A 245 -9.35 -9.17 1.11
C ALA A 245 -8.94 -7.81 0.52
N ALA A 246 -8.61 -7.76 -0.78
CA ALA A 246 -8.29 -6.52 -1.48
C ALA A 246 -9.45 -5.51 -1.43
N THR A 247 -10.68 -5.97 -1.69
CA THR A 247 -11.89 -5.15 -1.59
C THR A 247 -12.12 -4.67 -0.15
N ALA A 248 -11.92 -5.53 0.84
CA ALA A 248 -12.06 -5.19 2.25
C ALA A 248 -11.04 -4.12 2.66
N VAL A 249 -9.78 -4.24 2.24
CA VAL A 249 -8.72 -3.24 2.52
C VAL A 249 -9.05 -1.89 1.87
N LYS A 250 -9.44 -1.87 0.59
CA LYS A 250 -9.86 -0.63 -0.11
C LYS A 250 -10.98 0.08 0.65
N THR A 251 -12.01 -0.66 1.04
CA THR A 251 -13.15 -0.12 1.78
C THR A 251 -12.72 0.40 3.16
N ALA A 252 -11.85 -0.33 3.87
CA ALA A 252 -11.35 0.10 5.18
C ALA A 252 -10.52 1.39 5.09
N ILE A 253 -9.68 1.54 4.07
CA ILE A 253 -8.92 2.79 3.82
C ILE A 253 -9.88 3.94 3.51
N ALA A 254 -10.87 3.74 2.63
CA ALA A 254 -11.87 4.75 2.31
C ALA A 254 -12.65 5.19 3.56
N ASN A 255 -13.09 4.24 4.40
CA ASN A 255 -13.75 4.53 5.67
C ASN A 255 -12.83 5.29 6.63
N THR A 256 -11.54 4.94 6.70
CA THR A 256 -10.56 5.64 7.54
C THR A 256 -10.44 7.10 7.12
N LEU A 257 -10.35 7.39 5.83
CA LEU A 257 -10.26 8.76 5.31
C LEU A 257 -11.58 9.52 5.41
N THR A 258 -12.71 8.82 5.44
CA THR A 258 -14.03 9.44 5.71
C THR A 258 -14.17 9.81 7.18
N VAL A 259 -13.71 8.96 8.09
CA VAL A 259 -13.70 9.23 9.55
C VAL A 259 -12.70 10.34 9.89
N LEU A 260 -11.53 10.34 9.26
CA LEU A 260 -10.47 11.34 9.45
C LEU A 260 -10.11 12.04 8.13
N PRO A 261 -10.93 12.95 7.60
CA PRO A 261 -10.66 13.63 6.34
C PRO A 261 -9.39 14.49 6.38
N ASN A 262 -9.02 15.00 7.55
CA ASN A 262 -7.79 15.76 7.80
C ASN A 262 -6.73 14.90 8.50
N ILE A 263 -6.60 13.63 8.16
CA ILE A 263 -5.69 12.68 8.81
C ILE A 263 -4.25 13.19 8.89
N LYS A 264 -3.78 13.97 7.90
CA LYS A 264 -2.45 14.58 7.85
C LYS A 264 -2.12 15.48 9.06
N SER A 265 -3.13 16.07 9.69
CA SER A 265 -2.99 16.91 10.89
C SER A 265 -3.15 16.14 12.20
N THR A 266 -3.36 14.85 12.15
CA THR A 266 -3.48 13.96 13.31
C THR A 266 -2.29 13.01 13.37
N ARG A 267 -2.05 12.38 14.53
CA ARG A 267 -1.01 11.34 14.61
C ARG A 267 -1.24 10.14 13.70
N PHE A 268 -2.48 9.92 13.26
CA PHE A 268 -2.87 8.78 12.43
C PHE A 268 -2.33 8.83 10.99
N HIS A 269 -1.64 9.88 10.58
CA HIS A 269 -0.84 9.89 9.36
C HIS A 269 0.44 9.02 9.48
N ARG A 270 0.88 8.67 10.69
CA ARG A 270 2.06 7.81 10.91
C ARG A 270 1.70 6.36 10.57
N SER A 271 2.56 5.66 9.84
CA SER A 271 2.26 4.33 9.26
C SER A 271 1.76 3.30 10.27
N SER A 272 2.31 3.25 11.50
CA SER A 272 1.88 2.30 12.54
C SER A 272 0.49 2.60 13.10
N ASP A 273 0.17 3.89 13.26
CA ASP A 273 -1.13 4.35 13.75
C ASP A 273 -2.18 4.15 12.64
N PHE A 274 -1.85 4.50 11.40
CA PHE A 274 -2.69 4.29 10.22
C PHE A 274 -3.05 2.81 10.03
N TYR A 275 -2.03 1.92 10.03
CA TYR A 275 -2.24 0.48 9.93
C TYR A 275 -3.25 -0.03 10.97
N SER A 276 -3.05 0.36 12.25
CA SER A 276 -3.91 -0.11 13.34
C SER A 276 -5.34 0.41 13.23
N LEU A 277 -5.52 1.66 12.77
CA LEU A 277 -6.83 2.25 12.57
C LEU A 277 -7.56 1.60 11.39
N VAL A 278 -6.87 1.36 10.26
CA VAL A 278 -7.46 0.65 9.10
C VAL A 278 -7.94 -0.74 9.50
N LEU A 279 -7.14 -1.50 10.25
CA LEU A 279 -7.53 -2.84 10.71
C LEU A 279 -8.69 -2.80 11.70
N LEU A 280 -8.72 -1.83 12.62
CA LEU A 280 -9.86 -1.65 13.52
C LEU A 280 -11.16 -1.43 12.73
N LEU A 281 -11.16 -0.51 11.76
CA LEU A 281 -12.36 -0.22 10.96
C LEU A 281 -12.76 -1.40 10.05
N LEU A 282 -11.78 -2.16 9.55
CA LEU A 282 -12.03 -3.40 8.82
C LEU A 282 -12.76 -4.41 9.72
N ARG A 283 -12.24 -4.67 10.92
CA ARG A 283 -12.83 -5.63 11.86
C ARG A 283 -14.20 -5.18 12.39
N LEU A 284 -14.39 -3.90 12.70
CA LEU A 284 -15.69 -3.36 13.09
C LEU A 284 -16.72 -3.62 11.99
N ARG A 285 -16.36 -3.39 10.71
CA ARG A 285 -17.24 -3.69 9.59
C ARG A 285 -17.54 -5.18 9.47
N ASP A 286 -16.54 -6.04 9.59
CA ASP A 286 -16.71 -7.50 9.48
C ASP A 286 -17.54 -8.07 10.67
N GLN A 287 -17.52 -7.39 11.80
CA GLN A 287 -18.40 -7.65 12.94
C GLN A 287 -19.80 -7.04 12.79
N GLY A 288 -20.12 -6.45 11.65
CA GLY A 288 -21.42 -5.88 11.34
C GLY A 288 -21.63 -4.46 11.88
N ALA A 289 -20.58 -3.79 12.37
CA ALA A 289 -20.67 -2.39 12.74
C ALA A 289 -20.83 -1.51 11.49
N LEU A 290 -21.74 -0.52 11.56
CA LEU A 290 -22.05 0.37 10.44
C LEU A 290 -21.00 1.49 10.34
N VAL A 291 -19.88 1.17 9.71
CA VAL A 291 -18.79 2.12 9.39
C VAL A 291 -18.96 2.60 7.95
N ASN A 292 -20.15 3.01 7.54
CA ASN A 292 -20.41 3.41 6.16
C ASN A 292 -20.94 4.85 6.04
N ASN A 293 -21.00 5.38 4.82
CA ASN A 293 -21.36 6.77 4.52
C ASN A 293 -22.77 7.18 4.94
N HIS A 294 -23.63 6.26 5.36
CA HIS A 294 -25.00 6.56 5.77
C HIS A 294 -25.13 7.07 7.22
N ASN A 295 -24.01 7.19 7.96
CA ASN A 295 -24.01 7.65 9.35
C ASN A 295 -22.97 8.76 9.59
N SER A 296 -23.07 9.85 8.83
CA SER A 296 -22.11 10.96 8.83
C SER A 296 -21.89 11.58 10.23
N ALA A 297 -22.92 11.68 11.06
CA ALA A 297 -22.80 12.21 12.41
C ALA A 297 -21.90 11.33 13.30
N ARG A 298 -22.06 10.01 13.22
CA ARG A 298 -21.24 9.06 13.99
C ARG A 298 -19.80 9.00 13.47
N GLN A 299 -19.61 9.04 12.17
CA GLN A 299 -18.27 9.12 11.59
C GLN A 299 -17.54 10.40 12.03
N LYS A 300 -18.24 11.54 12.04
CA LYS A 300 -17.71 12.81 12.55
C LYS A 300 -17.35 12.72 14.03
N LEU A 301 -18.20 12.12 14.84
CA LEU A 301 -17.94 11.90 16.27
C LEU A 301 -16.73 10.99 16.48
N ALA A 302 -16.65 9.86 15.78
CA ALA A 302 -15.49 8.97 15.82
C ALA A 302 -14.21 9.71 15.45
N GLY A 303 -14.25 10.50 14.37
CA GLY A 303 -13.12 11.32 13.92
C GLY A 303 -12.66 12.32 14.98
N GLN A 304 -13.58 12.95 15.69
CA GLN A 304 -13.26 13.87 16.77
C GLN A 304 -12.62 13.15 17.96
N LEU A 305 -13.23 12.07 18.44
CA LEU A 305 -12.69 11.26 19.54
C LEU A 305 -11.27 10.74 19.23
N LEU A 306 -11.04 10.24 18.01
CA LEU A 306 -9.72 9.80 17.58
C LEU A 306 -8.71 10.96 17.50
N THR A 307 -9.12 12.12 17.00
CA THR A 307 -8.27 13.30 16.92
C THR A 307 -7.85 13.77 18.31
N ASP A 308 -8.80 13.89 19.25
CA ASP A 308 -8.58 14.31 20.63
C ASP A 308 -7.69 13.29 21.37
N PHE A 309 -7.95 11.99 21.18
CA PHE A 309 -7.09 10.94 21.72
C PHE A 309 -5.67 11.04 21.15
N GLY A 310 -5.54 11.21 19.87
CA GLY A 310 -4.24 11.37 19.20
C GLY A 310 -3.44 12.55 19.74
N ALA A 311 -4.09 13.70 19.93
CA ALA A 311 -3.48 14.88 20.52
C ALA A 311 -3.03 14.62 21.98
N GLY A 312 -3.83 13.90 22.76
CA GLY A 312 -3.45 13.47 24.11
C GLY A 312 -2.21 12.56 24.14
N VAL A 313 -2.06 11.67 23.17
CA VAL A 313 -0.85 10.83 23.04
C VAL A 313 0.38 11.67 22.68
N ASP A 314 0.25 12.65 21.78
CA ASP A 314 1.36 13.54 21.40
C ASP A 314 1.76 14.45 22.57
N GLU A 315 0.81 14.94 23.37
CA GLU A 315 1.08 15.67 24.60
C GLU A 315 1.86 14.83 25.64
N VAL A 316 1.47 13.56 25.82
CA VAL A 316 2.22 12.63 26.70
C VAL A 316 3.65 12.43 26.17
N GLN A 317 3.81 12.32 24.87
CA GLN A 317 5.14 12.24 24.25
C GLN A 317 6.01 13.46 24.60
N ASP A 318 5.45 14.66 24.50
CA ASP A 318 6.14 15.91 24.83
C ASP A 318 6.50 15.99 26.33
N LEU A 319 5.59 15.58 27.22
CA LEU A 319 5.87 15.53 28.66
C LEU A 319 7.05 14.62 28.97
N ILE A 320 7.08 13.41 28.40
CA ILE A 320 8.17 12.45 28.59
C ILE A 320 9.49 12.99 28.02
N GLN A 321 9.48 13.63 26.84
CA GLN A 321 10.67 14.23 26.25
C GLN A 321 11.27 15.35 27.10
N ARG A 322 10.40 16.10 27.81
CA ARG A 322 10.79 17.19 28.72
C ARG A 322 11.07 16.71 30.14
N GLY A 323 11.09 15.41 30.40
CA GLY A 323 11.30 14.84 31.74
C GLY A 323 10.20 15.18 32.76
N LYS A 324 8.99 15.52 32.29
CA LYS A 324 7.86 15.87 33.17
C LYS A 324 7.02 14.63 33.49
N PRO A 325 6.41 14.57 34.70
CA PRO A 325 5.53 13.46 35.08
C PRO A 325 4.28 13.44 34.19
N VAL A 326 3.85 12.23 33.82
CA VAL A 326 2.60 12.02 33.08
C VAL A 326 1.44 11.93 34.07
N PRO A 327 0.39 12.77 33.96
CA PRO A 327 -0.78 12.70 34.81
C PRO A 327 -1.47 11.34 34.77
N ALA A 328 -2.00 10.86 35.90
CA ALA A 328 -2.71 9.59 35.98
C ALA A 328 -3.91 9.49 35.01
N ALA A 329 -4.60 10.60 34.77
CA ALA A 329 -5.68 10.68 33.78
C ALA A 329 -5.24 10.38 32.33
N LYS A 330 -3.94 10.41 32.04
CA LYS A 330 -3.36 10.14 30.72
C LYS A 330 -2.68 8.77 30.62
N THR A 331 -2.99 7.83 31.52
CA THR A 331 -2.42 6.47 31.52
C THR A 331 -2.68 5.75 30.19
N GLU A 332 -3.89 5.79 29.65
CA GLU A 332 -4.23 5.11 28.40
C GLU A 332 -3.48 5.70 27.19
N HIS A 333 -3.30 7.02 27.14
CA HIS A 333 -2.47 7.68 26.12
C HIS A 333 -0.99 7.28 26.22
N ARG A 334 -0.47 7.14 27.47
CA ARG A 334 0.89 6.66 27.71
C ARG A 334 1.05 5.21 27.26
N ASP A 335 0.12 4.35 27.59
CA ASP A 335 0.14 2.94 27.23
C ASP A 335 0.08 2.78 25.72
N TYR A 336 -0.76 3.56 25.03
CA TYR A 336 -0.77 3.63 23.58
C TYR A 336 0.60 4.05 23.00
N LEU A 337 1.21 5.11 23.56
CA LEU A 337 2.51 5.61 23.12
C LEU A 337 3.60 4.53 23.21
N PHE A 338 3.62 3.72 24.26
CA PHE A 338 4.57 2.60 24.39
C PHE A 338 4.39 1.56 23.28
N THR A 339 3.17 1.28 22.85
CA THR A 339 2.93 0.33 21.75
C THR A 339 3.51 0.78 20.41
N VAL A 340 3.70 2.09 20.19
CA VAL A 340 4.28 2.63 18.95
C VAL A 340 5.77 2.97 19.08
N ARG A 341 6.35 2.85 20.25
CA ARG A 341 7.79 3.06 20.49
C ARG A 341 8.56 1.75 20.61
N GLU A 342 8.01 0.78 21.32
CA GLU A 342 8.68 -0.47 21.63
C GLU A 342 8.01 -1.65 20.97
N GLY A 343 8.76 -2.41 20.17
CA GLY A 343 8.25 -3.60 19.50
C GLY A 343 7.06 -3.34 18.56
N THR A 344 6.98 -2.16 18.01
CA THR A 344 5.88 -1.59 17.19
C THR A 344 5.26 -2.58 16.19
N ASP A 345 6.09 -3.44 15.61
CA ASP A 345 5.73 -4.39 14.56
C ASP A 345 5.36 -5.79 15.09
N SER A 346 5.36 -5.99 16.40
CA SER A 346 4.93 -7.25 17.00
C SER A 346 3.40 -7.37 17.01
N ALA A 347 2.86 -8.57 16.82
CA ALA A 347 1.42 -8.81 16.90
C ALA A 347 0.85 -8.36 18.26
N ARG A 348 1.57 -8.60 19.36
CA ARG A 348 1.16 -8.19 20.72
C ARG A 348 0.91 -6.68 20.81
N GLN A 349 1.86 -5.86 20.35
CA GLN A 349 1.72 -4.40 20.43
C GLN A 349 0.65 -3.88 19.48
N ARG A 350 0.49 -4.50 18.31
CA ARG A 350 -0.58 -4.18 17.35
C ARG A 350 -1.96 -4.49 17.92
N HIS A 351 -2.13 -5.62 18.62
CA HIS A 351 -3.36 -5.96 19.34
C HIS A 351 -3.65 -4.99 20.48
N ALA A 352 -2.63 -4.62 21.27
CA ALA A 352 -2.80 -3.63 22.34
C ALA A 352 -3.25 -2.27 21.80
N ARG A 353 -2.64 -1.77 20.71
CA ARG A 353 -3.08 -0.54 20.04
C ARG A 353 -4.54 -0.61 19.59
N GLU A 354 -4.91 -1.69 18.93
CA GLU A 354 -6.28 -1.88 18.45
C GLU A 354 -7.28 -1.91 19.61
N ALA A 355 -6.96 -2.61 20.70
CA ALA A 355 -7.82 -2.67 21.88
C ALA A 355 -8.04 -1.28 22.50
N ILE A 356 -7.00 -0.44 22.56
CA ILE A 356 -7.12 0.94 23.04
C ILE A 356 -7.97 1.78 22.06
N LEU A 357 -7.67 1.73 20.75
CA LEU A 357 -8.46 2.48 19.76
C LEU A 357 -9.92 2.04 19.71
N ARG A 358 -10.20 0.76 19.93
CA ARG A 358 -11.57 0.25 20.03
C ARG A 358 -12.33 0.89 21.17
N LYS A 359 -11.72 1.06 22.35
CA LYS A 359 -12.33 1.76 23.48
C LYS A 359 -12.63 3.22 23.17
N VAL A 360 -11.72 3.91 22.46
CA VAL A 360 -11.90 5.32 22.05
C VAL A 360 -13.17 5.50 21.20
N VAL A 361 -13.50 4.53 20.34
CA VAL A 361 -14.69 4.58 19.46
C VAL A 361 -15.83 3.69 19.95
N ASP A 362 -15.75 3.21 21.19
CA ASP A 362 -16.79 2.34 21.76
C ASP A 362 -18.15 3.02 21.78
N GLY A 363 -19.20 2.27 21.43
CA GLY A 363 -20.56 2.76 21.34
C GLY A 363 -20.84 3.75 20.19
N VAL A 364 -19.83 4.23 19.47
CA VAL A 364 -20.03 5.17 18.34
C VAL A 364 -20.66 4.47 17.14
N PHE A 365 -20.15 3.29 16.77
CA PHE A 365 -20.68 2.48 15.68
C PHE A 365 -21.67 1.45 16.23
N GLN A 366 -22.87 1.41 15.65
CA GLN A 366 -23.84 0.38 16.01
C GLN A 366 -23.43 -0.96 15.40
N GLU A 367 -23.61 -2.03 16.17
CA GLU A 367 -23.60 -3.36 15.59
C GLU A 367 -24.76 -3.50 14.62
N GLY A 368 -24.45 -3.67 13.34
CA GLY A 368 -25.43 -4.03 12.31
C GLY A 368 -25.76 -5.52 12.41
N ASP A 369 -26.86 -5.91 11.83
CA ASP A 369 -27.15 -7.32 11.59
C ASP A 369 -26.40 -7.78 10.34
N LEU A 370 -25.67 -8.91 10.41
CA LEU A 370 -24.96 -9.49 9.27
C LEU A 370 -25.91 -10.00 8.20
N ASN A 371 -27.15 -10.32 8.57
CA ASN A 371 -28.17 -10.84 7.68
C ASN A 371 -29.10 -9.72 7.21
N ARG A 372 -28.91 -9.25 6.00
CA ARG A 372 -29.79 -8.25 5.38
C ARG A 372 -31.17 -8.82 4.99
N VAL A 373 -31.26 -10.11 4.74
CA VAL A 373 -32.45 -10.76 4.19
C VAL A 373 -33.05 -11.67 5.23
N PHE A 374 -34.37 -11.54 5.46
CA PHE A 374 -35.11 -12.45 6.32
C PHE A 374 -35.07 -13.87 5.76
N SER A 375 -34.74 -14.85 6.59
CA SER A 375 -34.67 -16.26 6.21
C SER A 375 -36.03 -16.79 5.77
N PRO A 376 -36.08 -17.86 4.97
CA PRO A 376 -37.35 -18.52 4.61
C PRO A 376 -38.18 -18.92 5.84
N THR A 377 -37.52 -19.32 6.92
CA THR A 377 -38.17 -19.66 8.20
C THR A 377 -38.80 -18.42 8.86
N GLN A 378 -38.08 -17.30 8.94
CA GLN A 378 -38.62 -16.05 9.48
C GLN A 378 -39.81 -15.54 8.65
N ARG A 379 -39.73 -15.63 7.32
CA ARG A 379 -40.83 -15.27 6.39
C ARG A 379 -42.08 -16.11 6.67
N ARG A 380 -41.92 -17.45 6.88
CA ARG A 380 -43.03 -18.37 7.19
C ARG A 380 -43.64 -18.09 8.53
N ILE A 381 -42.80 -17.81 9.55
CA ILE A 381 -43.30 -17.44 10.91
C ILE A 381 -44.13 -16.17 10.82
N LEU A 382 -43.66 -15.11 10.18
CA LEU A 382 -44.37 -13.83 10.07
C LEU A 382 -45.69 -13.97 9.32
N TRP A 383 -45.70 -14.76 8.23
CA TRP A 383 -46.94 -15.05 7.49
C TRP A 383 -47.97 -15.77 8.34
N ASN A 384 -47.57 -16.78 9.10
CA ASN A 384 -48.46 -17.56 9.94
C ASN A 384 -48.90 -16.81 11.18
N ALA A 385 -48.05 -15.98 11.76
CA ALA A 385 -48.37 -15.15 12.93
C ALA A 385 -49.30 -13.98 12.60
N SER A 386 -49.34 -13.53 11.35
CA SER A 386 -50.17 -12.38 10.94
C SER A 386 -51.62 -12.81 10.69
N ALA A 387 -52.46 -12.64 11.67
CA ALA A 387 -53.87 -13.03 11.62
C ALA A 387 -54.63 -12.39 10.44
N LYS A 388 -54.36 -11.12 10.14
CA LYS A 388 -55.08 -10.37 9.08
C LYS A 388 -54.32 -10.23 7.77
N LYS A 389 -53.09 -10.74 7.64
CA LYS A 389 -52.23 -10.68 6.45
C LYS A 389 -52.36 -9.39 5.62
N ARG A 390 -52.24 -8.24 6.27
CA ARG A 390 -52.33 -6.91 5.63
C ARG A 390 -50.99 -6.28 5.42
N CYS A 391 -50.83 -5.66 4.27
CA CYS A 391 -49.64 -4.88 3.96
C CYS A 391 -49.56 -3.65 4.89
N SER A 392 -48.46 -3.50 5.61
CA SER A 392 -48.24 -2.37 6.52
C SER A 392 -48.09 -1.03 5.79
N TRP A 393 -47.85 -1.04 4.52
CA TRP A 393 -47.64 0.16 3.69
C TRP A 393 -48.94 0.70 3.09
N CYS A 394 -49.75 -0.15 2.46
CA CYS A 394 -50.99 0.27 1.78
C CYS A 394 -52.25 -0.21 2.51
N LEU A 395 -52.14 -0.93 3.63
CA LEU A 395 -53.21 -1.46 4.46
C LEU A 395 -54.16 -2.44 3.75
N LYS A 396 -53.90 -2.83 2.50
CA LYS A 396 -54.71 -3.81 1.76
C LYS A 396 -54.30 -5.23 2.15
N PRO A 397 -55.24 -6.24 2.03
CA PRO A 397 -54.89 -7.61 2.31
C PRO A 397 -53.86 -8.16 1.29
N ILE A 398 -52.97 -9.03 1.79
CA ILE A 398 -52.04 -9.80 0.96
C ILE A 398 -52.67 -11.20 0.80
N GLU A 399 -53.17 -11.48 -0.37
CA GLU A 399 -53.98 -12.71 -0.60
C GLU A 399 -53.12 -13.92 -0.85
N ARG A 400 -51.96 -13.76 -1.54
CA ARG A 400 -51.11 -14.85 -1.96
C ARG A 400 -49.71 -14.71 -1.40
N TRP A 401 -49.08 -15.86 -1.10
CA TRP A 401 -47.71 -15.96 -0.62
C TRP A 401 -46.67 -15.33 -1.60
N GLU A 402 -46.93 -15.42 -2.88
CA GLU A 402 -46.06 -14.89 -3.95
C GLU A 402 -45.99 -13.35 -3.92
N GLU A 403 -47.04 -12.70 -3.41
CA GLU A 403 -47.13 -11.24 -3.30
C GLU A 403 -46.40 -10.72 -2.06
N LEU A 404 -46.06 -11.60 -1.10
CA LEU A 404 -45.45 -11.26 0.16
C LEU A 404 -43.99 -10.82 -0.04
N ALA A 405 -43.66 -9.68 0.53
CA ALA A 405 -42.32 -9.25 0.88
C ALA A 405 -42.24 -9.03 2.39
N ILE A 406 -41.11 -9.35 2.99
CA ILE A 406 -40.78 -8.97 4.35
C ILE A 406 -39.76 -7.84 4.29
N ASP A 407 -39.99 -6.79 5.02
CA ASP A 407 -39.08 -5.66 5.13
C ASP A 407 -38.88 -5.25 6.58
N HIS A 408 -37.84 -4.46 6.80
CA HIS A 408 -37.51 -3.94 8.13
C HIS A 408 -38.39 -2.76 8.49
N VAL A 409 -39.00 -2.76 9.67
CA VAL A 409 -39.71 -1.60 10.23
C VAL A 409 -38.74 -0.43 10.38
N HIS A 410 -37.63 -0.63 11.08
CA HIS A 410 -36.48 0.24 11.06
C HIS A 410 -35.53 -0.24 9.96
N PRO A 411 -35.29 0.57 8.90
CA PRO A 411 -34.54 0.13 7.73
C PRO A 411 -33.14 -0.42 8.04
N TYR A 412 -32.75 -1.51 7.38
CA TYR A 412 -31.44 -2.14 7.55
C TYR A 412 -30.29 -1.15 7.31
N VAL A 413 -30.39 -0.30 6.30
CA VAL A 413 -29.39 0.74 5.97
C VAL A 413 -29.25 1.81 7.07
N ARG A 414 -30.18 1.88 8.01
CA ARG A 414 -30.16 2.76 9.19
C ARG A 414 -29.83 2.02 10.48
N GLY A 415 -29.41 0.74 10.39
CA GLY A 415 -29.04 -0.08 11.55
C GLY A 415 -30.14 -0.98 12.08
N GLY A 416 -31.23 -1.15 11.35
CA GLY A 416 -32.31 -2.09 11.72
C GLY A 416 -31.81 -3.54 11.66
N LYS A 417 -32.10 -4.32 12.71
CA LYS A 417 -31.74 -5.74 12.78
C LYS A 417 -32.77 -6.62 12.04
N THR A 418 -32.31 -7.71 11.45
CA THR A 418 -33.16 -8.71 10.74
C THR A 418 -33.74 -9.70 11.75
N THR A 419 -34.56 -9.18 12.66
CA THR A 419 -35.27 -9.94 13.69
C THR A 419 -36.78 -9.89 13.44
N LEU A 420 -37.51 -10.89 13.94
CA LEU A 420 -38.98 -10.91 13.85
C LEU A 420 -39.63 -9.66 14.44
N ALA A 421 -39.05 -9.07 15.49
CA ALA A 421 -39.53 -7.86 16.12
C ALA A 421 -39.38 -6.59 15.26
N ASN A 422 -38.42 -6.61 14.32
CA ASN A 422 -38.17 -5.51 13.38
C ASN A 422 -38.65 -5.85 11.95
N ALA A 423 -39.55 -6.82 11.82
CA ALA A 423 -40.01 -7.32 10.52
C ALA A 423 -41.46 -6.92 10.30
N ASP A 424 -41.78 -6.54 9.09
CA ASP A 424 -43.12 -6.17 8.67
C ASP A 424 -43.49 -6.85 7.34
N ILE A 425 -44.77 -7.11 7.14
CA ILE A 425 -45.29 -7.76 5.95
C ILE A 425 -45.82 -6.72 4.96
N LEU A 426 -45.35 -6.79 3.72
CA LEU A 426 -45.73 -5.87 2.65
C LEU A 426 -46.00 -6.62 1.34
N HIS A 427 -46.75 -5.96 0.42
CA HIS A 427 -46.70 -6.39 -0.97
C HIS A 427 -45.31 -6.12 -1.56
N ARG A 428 -44.86 -6.93 -2.50
CA ARG A 428 -43.57 -6.74 -3.20
C ARG A 428 -43.46 -5.37 -3.89
N CYS A 429 -44.55 -4.86 -4.47
CA CYS A 429 -44.61 -3.52 -5.06
C CYS A 429 -44.46 -2.43 -3.99
N CYS A 430 -45.18 -2.55 -2.86
CA CYS A 430 -45.12 -1.63 -1.76
C CYS A 430 -43.72 -1.61 -1.09
N ASN A 431 -43.06 -2.75 -1.01
CA ASN A 431 -41.69 -2.84 -0.51
C ASN A 431 -40.71 -2.06 -1.38
N ARG A 432 -40.82 -2.15 -2.71
CA ARG A 432 -40.01 -1.35 -3.64
C ARG A 432 -40.29 0.15 -3.49
N GLU A 433 -41.54 0.55 -3.33
CA GLU A 433 -41.94 1.94 -3.14
C GLU A 433 -41.49 2.52 -1.79
N LYS A 434 -41.57 1.73 -0.71
CA LYS A 434 -41.10 2.11 0.64
C LYS A 434 -39.62 2.42 0.65
N GLY A 435 -38.77 1.58 0.02
CA GLY A 435 -37.31 1.73 0.05
C GLY A 435 -36.77 1.85 1.46
N ALA A 436 -36.00 2.91 1.77
CA ALA A 436 -35.41 3.16 3.10
C ALA A 436 -36.27 4.07 4.02
N LYS A 437 -37.56 4.23 3.76
CA LYS A 437 -38.47 5.02 4.59
C LYS A 437 -38.94 4.21 5.81
N THR A 438 -39.13 4.90 6.94
CA THR A 438 -39.49 4.28 8.22
C THR A 438 -41.00 4.32 8.52
N SER A 439 -41.82 5.08 7.78
CA SER A 439 -43.25 5.22 7.99
C SER A 439 -44.06 4.74 6.81
N ALA A 440 -45.23 4.15 7.08
CA ALA A 440 -46.30 4.00 6.09
C ALA A 440 -46.64 5.35 5.44
N ARG A 441 -47.12 5.39 4.21
CA ARG A 441 -47.78 6.61 3.68
C ARG A 441 -48.91 6.98 4.64
N GLY A 442 -48.72 8.06 5.39
CA GLY A 442 -49.84 8.68 6.07
C GLY A 442 -50.87 9.10 5.03
N HIS A 443 -52.10 8.72 5.25
CA HIS A 443 -53.25 9.26 4.50
C HIS A 443 -53.47 10.70 4.91
#